data_36296937d150cede9effc39dbe744513
#
_entry.id   36296937d150cede9effc39dbe744513
#
_cell.length_a   1.000
_cell.length_b   1.000
_cell.length_c   1.000
_cell.angle_alpha   90.00
_cell.angle_beta   90.00
_cell.angle_gamma   90.00
#
_symmetry.space_group_name_H-M   'P 1'
#
loop_
_entity.id
_entity.type
_entity.pdbx_description
1 polymer ?
#
loop_
_entity_poly.entity_id
_entity_poly.type
_entity_poly.pdbx_seq_one_letter_code
_entity_poly.pdbx_strand_id
1 'polypeptide(L)'
;LPPQRELADFLDINLSTVTRAFKICERKGLIYAVIGKGTFVAPNKVTPLGLLKNRLLIPCGNLRPYRQLNSIVSDAAGRLLQRQSVDKLLRGNTVADGGRFKETAQYWLKKYFLNVSEKNIFLTYGTQNALVLLFLTVFQAGDKIAVDSFTYINFIALAHRFKIELVPLLSDNEGIRPDDLLKKCGQCRIKGIYLIPVSNNPTGVTLSPKRRAALVEIIVKYRLLLIEDDTYAFTGGSPLPPLVTLIP
;
A
#
# COMPACT_ATOMS: atom_id res chain seq x y z
N LEU A 1 -9.66 1.36 -32.00
CA LEU A 1 -8.80 0.37 -32.68
C LEU A 1 -9.36 0.15 -34.10
N PRO A 2 -8.53 -0.16 -35.09
CA PRO A 2 -9.00 -0.51 -36.44
C PRO A 2 -9.84 -1.80 -36.37
N PRO A 3 -10.68 -2.05 -37.36
CA PRO A 3 -11.38 -3.31 -37.51
C PRO A 3 -10.42 -4.51 -37.51
N GLN A 4 -10.84 -5.62 -36.87
CA GLN A 4 -9.94 -6.78 -36.70
C GLN A 4 -9.42 -7.33 -38.05
N ARG A 5 -10.17 -7.21 -39.12
CA ARG A 5 -9.73 -7.62 -40.48
C ARG A 5 -8.59 -6.73 -40.97
N GLU A 6 -8.78 -5.41 -40.91
CA GLU A 6 -7.75 -4.45 -41.35
C GLU A 6 -6.44 -4.65 -40.52
N LEU A 7 -6.58 -4.94 -39.22
CA LEU A 7 -5.41 -5.20 -38.39
C LEU A 7 -4.72 -6.53 -38.77
N ALA A 8 -5.50 -7.55 -39.14
CA ALA A 8 -4.97 -8.84 -39.58
C ALA A 8 -4.21 -8.69 -40.89
N ASP A 9 -4.80 -7.96 -41.84
CA ASP A 9 -4.20 -7.67 -43.16
C ASP A 9 -2.92 -6.83 -43.00
N PHE A 10 -2.97 -5.78 -42.17
CA PHE A 10 -1.80 -4.94 -41.90
C PHE A 10 -0.62 -5.68 -41.25
N LEU A 11 -0.90 -6.64 -40.37
CA LEU A 11 0.13 -7.42 -39.64
C LEU A 11 0.52 -8.71 -40.38
N ASP A 12 -0.09 -9.01 -41.52
CA ASP A 12 0.07 -10.25 -42.31
C ASP A 12 -0.08 -11.51 -41.39
N ILE A 13 -1.15 -11.53 -40.60
CA ILE A 13 -1.48 -12.65 -39.69
C ILE A 13 -2.95 -13.07 -39.86
N ASN A 14 -3.22 -14.31 -39.41
CA ASN A 14 -4.57 -14.84 -39.51
C ASN A 14 -5.57 -14.03 -38.62
N LEU A 15 -6.76 -13.75 -39.16
CA LEU A 15 -7.84 -13.06 -38.46
C LEU A 15 -8.21 -13.75 -37.11
N SER A 16 -8.14 -15.07 -37.06
CA SER A 16 -8.40 -15.82 -35.83
C SER A 16 -7.41 -15.48 -34.70
N THR A 17 -6.16 -15.19 -35.06
CA THR A 17 -5.13 -14.75 -34.13
C THR A 17 -5.46 -13.38 -33.55
N VAL A 18 -5.85 -12.44 -34.40
CA VAL A 18 -6.28 -11.10 -33.98
C VAL A 18 -7.53 -11.18 -33.10
N THR A 19 -8.52 -11.98 -33.51
CA THR A 19 -9.74 -12.18 -32.71
C THR A 19 -9.44 -12.77 -31.33
N ARG A 20 -8.50 -13.72 -31.24
CA ARG A 20 -8.07 -14.29 -29.96
C ARG A 20 -7.35 -13.25 -29.09
N ALA A 21 -6.50 -12.44 -29.71
CA ALA A 21 -5.81 -11.34 -29.01
C ALA A 21 -6.80 -10.32 -28.45
N PHE A 22 -7.80 -9.90 -29.25
CA PHE A 22 -8.85 -8.99 -28.81
C PHE A 22 -9.64 -9.57 -27.64
N LYS A 23 -10.06 -10.83 -27.68
CA LYS A 23 -10.73 -11.51 -26.56
C LYS A 23 -9.87 -11.55 -25.27
N ILE A 24 -8.56 -11.72 -25.42
CA ILE A 24 -7.65 -11.68 -24.27
C ILE A 24 -7.56 -10.26 -23.70
N CYS A 25 -7.43 -9.25 -24.57
CA CYS A 25 -7.38 -7.85 -24.16
C CYS A 25 -8.68 -7.38 -23.50
N GLU A 26 -9.83 -7.79 -24.02
CA GLU A 26 -11.15 -7.53 -23.41
C GLU A 26 -11.25 -8.16 -22.01
N ARG A 27 -10.87 -9.44 -21.86
CA ARG A 27 -10.85 -10.12 -20.55
C ARG A 27 -9.92 -9.44 -19.56
N LYS A 28 -8.83 -8.84 -20.04
CA LYS A 28 -7.89 -8.08 -19.22
C LYS A 28 -8.33 -6.62 -18.97
N GLY A 29 -9.49 -6.21 -19.53
CA GLY A 29 -9.97 -4.84 -19.41
C GLY A 29 -9.11 -3.79 -20.11
N LEU A 30 -8.27 -4.20 -21.08
CA LEU A 30 -7.40 -3.31 -21.83
C LEU A 30 -8.13 -2.61 -22.99
N ILE A 31 -9.17 -3.27 -23.51
CA ILE A 31 -10.03 -2.76 -24.57
C ILE A 31 -11.49 -3.07 -24.24
N TYR A 32 -12.41 -2.34 -24.86
CA TYR A 32 -13.85 -2.59 -24.76
C TYR A 32 -14.52 -2.35 -26.12
N ALA A 33 -15.53 -3.16 -26.42
CA ALA A 33 -16.33 -3.02 -27.64
C ALA A 33 -17.59 -2.22 -27.35
N VAL A 34 -17.96 -1.34 -28.29
CA VAL A 34 -19.22 -0.61 -28.30
C VAL A 34 -19.97 -1.01 -29.56
N ILE A 35 -21.16 -1.57 -29.42
CA ILE A 35 -21.99 -2.03 -30.53
C ILE A 35 -22.25 -0.85 -31.49
N GLY A 36 -21.94 -1.07 -32.76
CA GLY A 36 -22.11 -0.05 -33.81
C GLY A 36 -21.04 1.05 -33.85
N LYS A 37 -20.08 1.08 -32.90
CA LYS A 37 -19.02 2.10 -32.85
C LYS A 37 -17.61 1.56 -32.92
N GLY A 38 -17.44 0.24 -32.74
CA GLY A 38 -16.13 -0.43 -32.79
C GLY A 38 -15.49 -0.73 -31.43
N THR A 39 -14.21 -1.06 -31.46
CA THR A 39 -13.42 -1.41 -30.27
C THR A 39 -12.47 -0.26 -29.88
N PHE A 40 -12.47 0.09 -28.63
CA PHE A 40 -11.70 1.21 -28.09
C PHE A 40 -10.69 0.70 -27.06
N VAL A 41 -9.56 1.39 -26.92
CA VAL A 41 -8.64 1.18 -25.81
C VAL A 41 -9.32 1.66 -24.54
N ALA A 42 -9.33 0.82 -23.50
CA ALA A 42 -9.89 1.22 -22.23
C ALA A 42 -9.08 2.40 -21.68
N PRO A 43 -9.72 3.50 -21.28
CA PRO A 43 -8.99 4.55 -20.57
C PRO A 43 -8.32 3.91 -19.35
N ASN A 44 -7.10 4.33 -19.04
CA ASN A 44 -6.29 3.83 -17.90
C ASN A 44 -6.96 4.11 -16.55
N LYS A 45 -8.22 3.79 -16.44
CA LYS A 45 -8.96 3.69 -15.20
C LYS A 45 -8.85 2.24 -14.77
N VAL A 46 -7.77 1.94 -14.05
CA VAL A 46 -7.79 0.88 -13.04
C VAL A 46 -8.83 1.29 -12.00
N THR A 47 -10.07 1.29 -12.41
CA THR A 47 -11.20 1.37 -11.50
C THR A 47 -12.15 0.27 -11.93
N PRO A 48 -12.35 -0.76 -11.11
CA PRO A 48 -13.38 -1.76 -11.35
C PRO A 48 -14.79 -1.19 -11.20
N LEU A 49 -15.00 0.11 -11.50
CA LEU A 49 -16.30 0.78 -11.34
C LEU A 49 -17.38 0.19 -12.28
N GLY A 50 -17.00 -0.46 -13.37
CA GLY A 50 -17.93 -1.20 -14.21
C GLY A 50 -18.53 -2.44 -13.55
N LEU A 51 -17.79 -3.08 -12.65
CA LEU A 51 -18.26 -4.24 -11.88
C LEU A 51 -19.14 -3.86 -10.68
N LEU A 52 -19.11 -2.58 -10.26
CA LEU A 52 -19.91 -2.08 -9.13
C LEU A 52 -21.41 -1.90 -9.46
N LYS A 53 -21.83 -2.07 -10.71
CA LYS A 53 -23.26 -2.10 -11.07
C LYS A 53 -23.96 -3.40 -10.66
N ASN A 54 -23.22 -4.48 -10.40
CA ASN A 54 -23.76 -5.68 -9.80
C ASN A 54 -23.78 -5.52 -8.27
N ARG A 55 -24.97 -5.39 -7.69
CA ARG A 55 -25.24 -5.27 -6.24
C ARG A 55 -24.65 -6.38 -5.34
N LEU A 56 -23.99 -7.38 -5.93
CA LEU A 56 -23.40 -8.55 -5.26
C LEU A 56 -21.90 -8.41 -4.95
N LEU A 57 -21.23 -7.35 -5.44
CA LEU A 57 -19.81 -7.15 -5.19
C LEU A 57 -19.59 -6.08 -4.11
N ILE A 58 -19.03 -6.49 -2.99
CA ILE A 58 -18.55 -5.59 -1.94
C ILE A 58 -17.08 -5.29 -2.26
N PRO A 59 -16.75 -4.04 -2.71
CA PRO A 59 -15.36 -3.68 -3.01
C PRO A 59 -14.58 -3.50 -1.72
N CYS A 60 -13.79 -4.50 -1.34
CA CYS A 60 -12.92 -4.45 -0.16
C CYS A 60 -11.58 -3.71 -0.41
N GLY A 61 -11.31 -3.29 -1.65
CA GLY A 61 -10.03 -2.69 -2.04
C GLY A 61 -9.84 -1.22 -1.66
N ASN A 62 -10.91 -0.50 -1.31
CA ASN A 62 -10.86 0.91 -0.93
C ASN A 62 -11.56 1.12 0.42
N LEU A 63 -10.77 1.39 1.44
CA LEU A 63 -11.30 1.84 2.72
C LEU A 63 -11.83 3.27 2.58
N ARG A 64 -13.06 3.48 3.01
CA ARG A 64 -13.67 4.81 3.04
C ARG A 64 -13.73 5.30 4.46
N PRO A 65 -13.43 6.59 4.71
CA PRO A 65 -13.61 7.20 6.03
C PRO A 65 -15.05 7.03 6.52
N TYR A 66 -15.20 6.85 7.81
CA TYR A 66 -16.53 6.77 8.44
C TYR A 66 -17.18 8.15 8.40
N ARG A 67 -18.20 8.34 7.55
CA ARG A 67 -18.82 9.65 7.31
C ARG A 67 -19.33 10.33 8.58
N GLN A 68 -19.77 9.54 9.57
CA GLN A 68 -20.24 10.04 10.85
C GLN A 68 -19.16 10.76 11.67
N LEU A 69 -17.88 10.50 11.39
CA LEU A 69 -16.75 11.17 12.06
C LEU A 69 -16.31 12.46 11.36
N ASN A 70 -16.86 12.76 10.19
CA ASN A 70 -16.45 13.96 9.43
C ASN A 70 -16.79 15.26 10.18
N SER A 71 -17.85 15.30 10.99
CA SER A 71 -18.17 16.43 11.83
C SER A 71 -17.07 16.75 12.82
N ILE A 72 -16.47 15.73 13.44
CA ILE A 72 -15.36 15.89 14.39
C ILE A 72 -14.17 16.58 13.71
N VAL A 73 -13.85 16.18 12.47
CA VAL A 73 -12.77 16.79 11.68
C VAL A 73 -13.11 18.23 11.30
N SER A 74 -14.37 18.48 10.87
CA SER A 74 -14.84 19.82 10.53
C SER A 74 -14.77 20.77 11.72
N ASP A 75 -15.24 20.33 12.89
CA ASP A 75 -15.20 21.12 14.13
C ASP A 75 -13.77 21.40 14.59
N ALA A 76 -12.88 20.40 14.47
CA ALA A 76 -11.47 20.58 14.80
C ALA A 76 -10.81 21.60 13.88
N ALA A 77 -11.08 21.52 12.57
CA ALA A 77 -10.58 22.49 11.58
C ALA A 77 -11.11 23.89 11.86
N GLY A 78 -12.42 24.03 12.15
CA GLY A 78 -13.01 25.32 12.52
C GLY A 78 -12.34 25.96 13.74
N ARG A 79 -12.12 25.18 14.81
CA ARG A 79 -11.40 25.64 16.00
C ARG A 79 -9.97 26.05 15.71
N LEU A 80 -9.28 25.34 14.83
CA LEU A 80 -7.90 25.65 14.43
C LEU A 80 -7.85 27.00 13.72
N LEU A 81 -8.74 27.23 12.76
CA LEU A 81 -8.83 28.46 11.99
C LEU A 81 -9.19 29.69 12.86
N GLN A 82 -9.97 29.50 13.92
CA GLN A 82 -10.29 30.56 14.88
C GLN A 82 -9.11 30.91 15.79
N ARG A 83 -8.24 29.93 16.11
CA ARG A 83 -7.12 30.10 17.05
C ARG A 83 -5.81 30.57 16.40
N GLN A 84 -5.65 30.34 15.10
CA GLN A 84 -4.43 30.66 14.37
C GLN A 84 -4.78 31.51 13.15
N SER A 85 -3.92 32.50 12.85
CA SER A 85 -4.08 33.25 11.60
C SER A 85 -3.87 32.29 10.41
N VAL A 86 -4.73 32.41 9.42
CA VAL A 86 -4.63 31.64 8.16
C VAL A 86 -3.26 31.79 7.53
N ASP A 87 -2.66 32.99 7.64
CA ASP A 87 -1.31 33.28 7.17
C ASP A 87 -0.26 32.34 7.79
N LYS A 88 -0.33 32.08 9.10
CA LYS A 88 0.57 31.10 9.76
C LYS A 88 0.36 29.67 9.31
N LEU A 89 -0.86 29.30 8.96
CA LEU A 89 -1.17 27.94 8.48
C LEU A 89 -0.73 27.74 7.04
N LEU A 90 -0.76 28.80 6.23
CA LEU A 90 -0.41 28.73 4.79
C LEU A 90 1.07 29.01 4.53
N ARG A 91 1.82 29.55 5.47
CA ARG A 91 3.29 29.63 5.36
C ARG A 91 3.83 28.22 5.27
N GLY A 92 4.52 27.92 4.18
CA GLY A 92 5.18 26.64 4.00
C GLY A 92 6.07 26.33 5.21
N ASN A 93 5.94 25.13 5.75
CA ASN A 93 6.81 24.68 6.84
C ASN A 93 8.26 24.69 6.36
N THR A 94 9.02 25.64 6.83
CA THR A 94 10.48 25.52 6.76
C THR A 94 10.92 24.40 7.71
N VAL A 95 12.08 23.81 7.47
CA VAL A 95 12.65 22.76 8.34
C VAL A 95 12.69 23.22 9.82
N ALA A 96 12.75 24.55 10.05
CA ALA A 96 12.72 25.18 11.36
C ALA A 96 11.36 25.10 12.08
N ASP A 97 10.23 25.08 11.33
CA ASP A 97 8.87 25.07 11.91
C ASP A 97 8.33 23.65 12.17
N GLY A 98 9.10 22.61 11.83
CA GLY A 98 8.72 21.21 12.02
C GLY A 98 8.55 20.78 13.49
N GLY A 99 9.07 21.55 14.45
CA GLY A 99 9.09 21.18 15.86
C GLY A 99 7.69 20.88 16.41
N ARG A 100 6.74 21.78 16.25
CA ARG A 100 5.38 21.65 16.79
C ARG A 100 4.59 20.45 16.23
N PHE A 101 4.74 20.18 14.96
CA PHE A 101 4.11 19.03 14.33
C PHE A 101 4.78 17.72 14.75
N LYS A 102 6.11 17.74 14.90
CA LYS A 102 6.88 16.60 15.38
C LYS A 102 6.61 16.30 16.85
N GLU A 103 6.48 17.32 17.71
CA GLU A 103 6.04 17.18 19.10
C GLU A 103 4.66 16.51 19.19
N THR A 104 3.71 16.95 18.36
CA THR A 104 2.37 16.36 18.29
C THR A 104 2.44 14.91 17.80
N ALA A 105 3.25 14.63 16.78
CA ALA A 105 3.48 13.29 16.27
C ALA A 105 4.14 12.39 17.33
N GLN A 106 5.13 12.89 18.05
CA GLN A 106 5.78 12.16 19.15
C GLN A 106 4.77 11.81 20.26
N TYR A 107 3.93 12.77 20.65
CA TYR A 107 2.86 12.52 21.62
C TYR A 107 1.88 11.43 21.15
N TRP A 108 1.51 11.46 19.86
CA TRP A 108 0.68 10.43 19.23
C TRP A 108 1.37 9.07 19.25
N LEU A 109 2.64 8.99 18.82
CA LEU A 109 3.40 7.76 18.74
C LEU A 109 3.60 7.09 20.11
N LYS A 110 3.76 7.87 21.17
CA LYS A 110 3.83 7.34 22.55
C LYS A 110 2.59 6.55 22.94
N LYS A 111 1.40 6.89 22.44
CA LYS A 111 0.17 6.12 22.69
C LYS A 111 0.20 4.74 22.04
N TYR A 112 1.06 4.55 21.05
CA TYR A 112 1.28 3.28 20.34
C TYR A 112 2.63 2.66 20.69
N PHE A 113 3.12 2.90 21.92
CA PHE A 113 4.36 2.32 22.46
C PHE A 113 5.64 2.73 21.73
N LEU A 114 5.60 3.73 20.86
CA LEU A 114 6.76 4.25 20.16
C LEU A 114 7.31 5.50 20.87
N ASN A 115 8.47 5.33 21.53
CA ASN A 115 9.20 6.44 22.13
C ASN A 115 10.40 6.79 21.25
N VAL A 116 10.17 7.64 20.25
CA VAL A 116 11.19 8.06 19.28
C VAL A 116 11.56 9.52 19.45
N SER A 117 12.82 9.84 19.18
CA SER A 117 13.27 11.24 19.12
C SER A 117 12.64 11.96 17.94
N GLU A 118 12.34 13.25 18.08
CA GLU A 118 11.84 14.09 17.00
C GLU A 118 12.72 14.07 15.75
N LYS A 119 14.03 13.88 15.92
CA LYS A 119 14.99 13.74 14.81
C LYS A 119 14.67 12.56 13.89
N ASN A 120 14.04 11.53 14.44
CA ASN A 120 13.65 10.32 13.72
C ASN A 120 12.20 10.37 13.23
N ILE A 121 11.51 11.50 13.37
CA ILE A 121 10.16 11.70 12.90
C ILE A 121 10.20 12.51 11.60
N PHE A 122 9.65 11.93 10.54
CA PHE A 122 9.49 12.57 9.24
C PHE A 122 8.01 12.69 8.91
N LEU A 123 7.56 13.91 8.68
CA LEU A 123 6.17 14.18 8.28
C LEU A 123 6.07 14.07 6.76
N THR A 124 5.09 13.31 6.29
CA THR A 124 4.88 13.06 4.87
C THR A 124 3.42 13.30 4.49
N TYR A 125 3.16 13.46 3.21
CA TYR A 125 1.80 13.58 2.66
C TYR A 125 1.14 12.21 2.52
N GLY A 126 0.97 11.52 3.66
CA GLY A 126 0.36 10.19 3.76
C GLY A 126 1.33 9.05 3.43
N THR A 127 0.86 7.81 3.67
CA THR A 127 1.62 6.57 3.50
C THR A 127 2.22 6.42 2.11
N GLN A 128 1.47 6.80 1.06
CA GLN A 128 1.95 6.69 -0.31
C GLN A 128 3.21 7.52 -0.56
N ASN A 129 3.24 8.75 -0.04
CA ASN A 129 4.42 9.62 -0.16
C ASN A 129 5.60 9.07 0.65
N ALA A 130 5.34 8.54 1.85
CA ALA A 130 6.39 7.89 2.66
C ALA A 130 7.02 6.69 1.93
N LEU A 131 6.21 5.83 1.32
CA LEU A 131 6.69 4.67 0.56
C LEU A 131 7.51 5.07 -0.67
N VAL A 132 7.10 6.13 -1.39
CA VAL A 132 7.89 6.68 -2.51
C VAL A 132 9.26 7.15 -2.03
N LEU A 133 9.32 7.90 -0.92
CA LEU A 133 10.57 8.38 -0.35
C LEU A 133 11.48 7.22 0.07
N LEU A 134 10.94 6.18 0.71
CA LEU A 134 11.69 4.98 1.07
C LEU A 134 12.26 4.28 -0.17
N PHE A 135 11.49 4.12 -1.23
CA PHE A 135 11.98 3.47 -2.45
C PHE A 135 13.07 4.29 -3.13
N LEU A 136 12.95 5.62 -3.13
CA LEU A 136 13.96 6.51 -3.72
C LEU A 136 15.28 6.55 -2.92
N THR A 137 15.22 6.38 -1.59
CA THR A 137 16.39 6.61 -0.72
C THR A 137 17.07 5.33 -0.25
N VAL A 138 16.31 4.25 -0.08
CA VAL A 138 16.79 3.04 0.60
C VAL A 138 16.93 1.85 -0.35
N PHE A 139 16.09 1.78 -1.37
CA PHE A 139 16.05 0.64 -2.29
C PHE A 139 16.59 0.99 -3.67
N GLN A 140 17.01 -0.05 -4.39
CA GLN A 140 17.48 0.04 -5.77
C GLN A 140 16.71 -0.96 -6.64
N ALA A 141 16.66 -0.71 -7.95
CA ALA A 141 16.06 -1.65 -8.89
C ALA A 141 16.72 -3.05 -8.77
N GLY A 142 15.90 -4.09 -8.68
CA GLY A 142 16.33 -5.47 -8.45
C GLY A 142 16.43 -5.87 -6.98
N ASP A 143 16.32 -4.94 -6.02
CA ASP A 143 16.21 -5.30 -4.60
C ASP A 143 14.94 -6.13 -4.36
N LYS A 144 15.02 -7.08 -3.42
CA LYS A 144 13.91 -7.97 -3.07
C LYS A 144 13.30 -7.57 -1.73
N ILE A 145 11.97 -7.44 -1.71
CA ILE A 145 11.19 -7.17 -0.50
C ILE A 145 10.19 -8.31 -0.29
N ALA A 146 10.27 -8.95 0.87
CA ALA A 146 9.27 -9.92 1.29
C ALA A 146 7.96 -9.23 1.65
N VAL A 147 6.84 -9.80 1.24
CA VAL A 147 5.49 -9.25 1.46
C VAL A 147 4.50 -10.37 1.75
N ASP A 148 3.39 -10.04 2.39
CA ASP A 148 2.24 -10.94 2.47
C ASP A 148 1.73 -11.26 1.05
N SER A 149 1.25 -12.50 0.83
CA SER A 149 0.64 -12.91 -0.44
C SER A 149 -0.52 -12.01 -0.85
N PHE A 150 -1.22 -11.44 0.12
CA PHE A 150 -2.24 -10.41 -0.05
C PHE A 150 -1.84 -9.16 0.72
N THR A 151 -1.44 -8.13 0.01
CA THR A 151 -0.95 -6.89 0.61
C THR A 151 -1.50 -5.65 -0.11
N TYR A 152 -1.17 -4.48 0.39
CA TYR A 152 -1.65 -3.20 -0.11
C TYR A 152 -1.34 -2.99 -1.60
N ILE A 153 -2.41 -2.83 -2.40
CA ILE A 153 -2.31 -2.77 -3.87
C ILE A 153 -1.38 -1.66 -4.36
N ASN A 154 -1.36 -0.50 -3.69
CA ASN A 154 -0.49 0.59 -4.10
C ASN A 154 0.98 0.34 -3.74
N PHE A 155 1.29 -0.47 -2.72
CA PHE A 155 2.64 -0.93 -2.46
C PHE A 155 3.14 -1.80 -3.62
N ILE A 156 2.30 -2.72 -4.10
CA ILE A 156 2.61 -3.56 -5.27
C ILE A 156 2.86 -2.70 -6.51
N ALA A 157 1.99 -1.72 -6.77
CA ALA A 157 2.11 -0.81 -7.91
C ALA A 157 3.41 0.03 -7.85
N LEU A 158 3.77 0.52 -6.66
CA LEU A 158 5.03 1.25 -6.44
C LEU A 158 6.24 0.35 -6.64
N ALA A 159 6.26 -0.83 -6.04
CA ALA A 159 7.36 -1.79 -6.19
C ALA A 159 7.62 -2.08 -7.68
N HIS A 160 6.56 -2.34 -8.45
CA HIS A 160 6.66 -2.52 -9.89
C HIS A 160 7.25 -1.28 -10.60
N ARG A 161 6.80 -0.07 -10.22
CA ARG A 161 7.29 1.19 -10.81
C ARG A 161 8.77 1.42 -10.54
N PHE A 162 9.25 1.06 -9.36
CA PHE A 162 10.65 1.17 -8.95
C PHE A 162 11.49 -0.06 -9.29
N LYS A 163 10.93 -1.03 -10.01
CA LYS A 163 11.58 -2.29 -10.38
C LYS A 163 12.11 -3.07 -9.17
N ILE A 164 11.37 -3.01 -8.07
CA ILE A 164 11.59 -3.82 -6.87
C ILE A 164 10.93 -5.18 -7.06
N GLU A 165 11.63 -6.24 -6.74
CA GLU A 165 11.12 -7.60 -6.79
C GLU A 165 10.38 -7.94 -5.49
N LEU A 166 9.08 -8.23 -5.58
CA LEU A 166 8.30 -8.68 -4.43
C LEU A 166 8.40 -10.19 -4.27
N VAL A 167 8.72 -10.63 -3.07
CA VAL A 167 8.79 -12.05 -2.67
C VAL A 167 7.56 -12.36 -1.81
N PRO A 168 6.49 -12.92 -2.39
CA PRO A 168 5.29 -13.21 -1.65
C PRO A 168 5.53 -14.35 -0.64
N LEU A 169 5.05 -14.16 0.58
CA LEU A 169 5.13 -15.14 1.67
C LEU A 169 3.79 -15.85 1.85
N LEU A 170 3.85 -17.12 2.16
CA LEU A 170 2.67 -17.89 2.55
C LEU A 170 2.10 -17.32 3.85
N SER A 171 0.78 -17.29 3.92
CA SER A 171 0.01 -16.80 5.06
C SER A 171 -1.07 -17.81 5.44
N ASP A 172 -1.46 -17.78 6.71
CA ASP A 172 -2.57 -18.53 7.28
C ASP A 172 -3.54 -17.59 8.02
N ASN A 173 -4.41 -18.11 8.85
CA ASN A 173 -5.39 -17.33 9.61
C ASN A 173 -4.75 -16.37 10.65
N GLU A 174 -3.45 -16.53 10.94
CA GLU A 174 -2.68 -15.65 11.81
C GLU A 174 -1.73 -14.71 11.03
N GLY A 175 -1.82 -14.69 9.69
CA GLY A 175 -1.00 -13.88 8.79
C GLY A 175 0.25 -14.58 8.28
N ILE A 176 1.28 -13.83 7.94
CA ILE A 176 2.53 -14.35 7.35
C ILE A 176 3.13 -15.46 8.21
N ARG A 177 3.52 -16.55 7.55
CA ARG A 177 4.19 -17.70 8.16
C ARG A 177 5.69 -17.45 8.30
N PRO A 178 6.24 -17.49 9.54
CA PRO A 178 7.67 -17.29 9.78
C PRO A 178 8.57 -18.35 9.13
N ASP A 179 8.10 -19.60 9.07
CA ASP A 179 8.84 -20.70 8.44
C ASP A 179 9.04 -20.48 6.94
N ASP A 180 8.06 -19.89 6.24
CA ASP A 180 8.21 -19.55 4.82
C ASP A 180 9.16 -18.35 4.63
N LEU A 181 9.11 -17.33 5.50
CA LEU A 181 10.09 -16.25 5.49
C LEU A 181 11.51 -16.79 5.69
N LEU A 182 11.70 -17.64 6.70
CA LEU A 182 12.99 -18.26 6.98
C LEU A 182 13.52 -19.04 5.78
N LYS A 183 12.66 -19.86 5.15
CA LYS A 183 12.99 -20.62 3.95
C LYS A 183 13.43 -19.72 2.81
N LYS A 184 12.68 -18.66 2.52
CA LYS A 184 12.96 -17.72 1.41
C LYS A 184 14.21 -16.89 1.65
N CYS A 185 14.48 -16.49 2.89
CA CYS A 185 15.76 -15.86 3.24
C CYS A 185 16.98 -16.77 3.02
N GLY A 186 16.81 -18.08 3.13
CA GLY A 186 17.85 -19.05 2.80
C GLY A 186 18.02 -19.29 1.30
N GLN A 187 17.02 -18.98 0.50
CA GLN A 187 17.03 -19.22 -0.97
C GLN A 187 17.49 -18.02 -1.79
N CYS A 188 17.21 -16.81 -1.32
CA CYS A 188 17.59 -15.59 -2.02
C CYS A 188 17.89 -14.46 -1.04
N ARG A 189 18.68 -13.48 -1.50
CA ARG A 189 18.97 -12.28 -0.71
C ARG A 189 17.75 -11.36 -0.69
N ILE A 190 17.02 -11.36 0.41
CA ILE A 190 15.93 -10.42 0.69
C ILE A 190 16.53 -9.21 1.42
N LYS A 191 16.26 -7.99 0.96
CA LYS A 191 16.77 -6.76 1.57
C LYS A 191 15.83 -6.23 2.65
N GLY A 192 14.53 -6.38 2.47
CA GLY A 192 13.54 -5.86 3.41
C GLY A 192 12.27 -6.70 3.45
N ILE A 193 11.43 -6.37 4.40
CA ILE A 193 10.09 -6.94 4.55
C ILE A 193 9.09 -5.81 4.77
N TYR A 194 7.96 -5.86 4.06
CA TYR A 194 6.83 -4.96 4.25
C TYR A 194 5.69 -5.70 4.92
N LEU A 195 5.23 -5.16 6.04
CA LEU A 195 4.17 -5.74 6.88
C LEU A 195 3.08 -4.71 7.18
N ILE A 196 1.83 -5.17 7.19
CA ILE A 196 0.68 -4.47 7.78
C ILE A 196 0.23 -5.32 8.97
N PRO A 197 0.78 -5.12 10.17
CA PRO A 197 0.63 -6.06 11.27
C PRO A 197 -0.73 -6.01 11.97
N VAL A 198 -1.50 -4.94 11.78
CA VAL A 198 -2.85 -4.77 12.34
C VAL A 198 -3.84 -4.59 11.21
N SER A 199 -4.89 -5.40 11.21
CA SER A 199 -5.96 -5.33 10.20
C SER A 199 -5.42 -5.28 8.77
N ASN A 200 -4.55 -6.23 8.41
CA ASN A 200 -3.89 -6.27 7.10
C ASN A 200 -4.87 -5.98 5.96
N ASN A 201 -4.47 -5.12 5.06
CA ASN A 201 -5.25 -4.80 3.85
C ASN A 201 -4.78 -5.67 2.66
N PRO A 202 -5.62 -6.60 2.14
CA PRO A 202 -7.09 -6.65 2.29
C PRO A 202 -7.64 -7.71 3.27
N THR A 203 -6.81 -8.51 3.93
CA THR A 203 -7.26 -9.72 4.63
C THR A 203 -7.94 -9.45 5.98
N GLY A 204 -7.69 -8.29 6.59
CA GLY A 204 -8.18 -7.96 7.94
C GLY A 204 -7.44 -8.68 9.07
N VAL A 205 -6.46 -9.53 8.76
CA VAL A 205 -5.71 -10.31 9.76
C VAL A 205 -4.82 -9.40 10.60
N THR A 206 -4.77 -9.67 11.90
CA THR A 206 -3.85 -9.02 12.85
C THR A 206 -2.87 -10.05 13.37
N LEU A 207 -1.57 -9.76 13.26
CA LEU A 207 -0.50 -10.65 13.73
C LEU A 207 -0.56 -10.79 15.25
N SER A 208 -0.63 -12.03 15.75
CA SER A 208 -0.57 -12.34 17.18
C SER A 208 0.80 -11.96 17.78
N PRO A 209 0.90 -11.72 19.09
CA PRO A 209 2.19 -11.44 19.76
C PRO A 209 3.23 -12.52 19.49
N LYS A 210 2.84 -13.79 19.50
CA LYS A 210 3.71 -14.92 19.17
C LYS A 210 4.24 -14.85 17.74
N ARG A 211 3.36 -14.52 16.79
CA ARG A 211 3.71 -14.41 15.36
C ARG A 211 4.68 -13.24 15.13
N ARG A 212 4.43 -12.10 15.79
CA ARG A 212 5.32 -10.92 15.76
C ARG A 212 6.72 -11.27 16.27
N ALA A 213 6.83 -11.92 17.43
CA ALA A 213 8.12 -12.33 17.98
C ALA A 213 8.90 -13.24 17.03
N ALA A 214 8.25 -14.27 16.48
CA ALA A 214 8.88 -15.19 15.53
C ALA A 214 9.35 -14.49 14.22
N LEU A 215 8.60 -13.52 13.73
CA LEU A 215 9.03 -12.73 12.56
C LEU A 215 10.21 -11.83 12.89
N VAL A 216 10.20 -11.18 14.08
CA VAL A 216 11.30 -10.32 14.52
C VAL A 216 12.61 -11.09 14.64
N GLU A 217 12.60 -12.31 15.17
CA GLU A 217 13.80 -13.17 15.25
C GLU A 217 14.45 -13.35 13.85
N ILE A 218 13.62 -13.58 12.82
CA ILE A 218 14.12 -13.76 11.46
C ILE A 218 14.59 -12.43 10.87
N ILE A 219 13.84 -11.34 11.08
CA ILE A 219 14.19 -9.98 10.64
C ILE A 219 15.58 -9.61 11.18
N VAL A 220 15.82 -9.82 12.48
CA VAL A 220 17.10 -9.53 13.11
C VAL A 220 18.20 -10.46 12.58
N LYS A 221 17.95 -11.78 12.51
CA LYS A 221 18.90 -12.77 12.02
C LYS A 221 19.42 -12.46 10.62
N TYR A 222 18.52 -12.08 9.71
CA TYR A 222 18.88 -11.79 8.32
C TYR A 222 19.10 -10.30 8.04
N ARG A 223 19.04 -9.45 9.07
CA ARG A 223 19.21 -7.99 8.98
C ARG A 223 18.30 -7.38 7.92
N LEU A 224 17.04 -7.82 7.90
CA LEU A 224 16.06 -7.29 6.97
C LEU A 224 15.66 -5.88 7.39
N LEU A 225 15.48 -5.00 6.42
CA LEU A 225 14.89 -3.69 6.65
C LEU A 225 13.39 -3.86 6.83
N LEU A 226 12.88 -3.56 8.04
CA LEU A 226 11.46 -3.63 8.35
C LEU A 226 10.76 -2.35 7.88
N ILE A 227 9.77 -2.50 7.01
CA ILE A 227 8.78 -1.47 6.69
C ILE A 227 7.48 -1.91 7.34
N GLU A 228 7.15 -1.30 8.47
CA GLU A 228 5.93 -1.56 9.22
C GLU A 228 4.89 -0.48 8.89
N ASP A 229 3.85 -0.85 8.15
CA ASP A 229 2.72 0.03 7.83
C ASP A 229 1.61 -0.19 8.87
N ASP A 230 1.58 0.67 9.86
CA ASP A 230 0.67 0.58 10.99
C ASP A 230 -0.50 1.57 10.89
N THR A 231 -0.89 1.90 9.67
CA THR A 231 -2.00 2.83 9.36
C THR A 231 -3.30 2.44 10.07
N TYR A 232 -3.50 1.17 10.39
CA TYR A 232 -4.72 0.66 11.03
C TYR A 232 -4.55 0.29 12.51
N ALA A 233 -3.44 0.61 13.15
CA ALA A 233 -3.17 0.29 14.56
C ALA A 233 -4.28 0.78 15.50
N PHE A 234 -4.90 1.92 15.18
CA PHE A 234 -5.98 2.51 15.97
C PHE A 234 -7.33 1.77 15.84
N THR A 235 -7.48 0.86 14.88
CA THR A 235 -8.74 0.12 14.66
C THR A 235 -8.85 -1.12 15.53
N GLY A 236 -7.76 -1.60 16.11
CA GLY A 236 -7.74 -2.71 17.05
C GLY A 236 -8.26 -2.30 18.42
N GLY A 237 -9.07 -3.14 19.06
CA GLY A 237 -9.63 -2.86 20.39
C GLY A 237 -8.60 -2.70 21.51
N SER A 238 -7.43 -3.31 21.36
CA SER A 238 -6.27 -3.13 22.25
C SER A 238 -5.04 -2.92 21.41
N PRO A 239 -4.33 -1.78 21.54
CA PRO A 239 -3.15 -1.54 20.76
C PRO A 239 -2.05 -2.54 21.13
N LEU A 240 -1.48 -3.19 20.12
CA LEU A 240 -0.30 -4.05 20.26
C LEU A 240 0.95 -3.22 19.99
N PRO A 241 2.04 -3.46 20.72
CA PRO A 241 3.31 -2.81 20.43
C PRO A 241 3.74 -3.08 18.99
N PRO A 242 4.21 -2.07 18.23
CA PRO A 242 4.77 -2.27 16.90
C PRO A 242 5.95 -3.25 16.93
N LEU A 243 6.16 -3.99 15.80
CA LEU A 243 7.27 -4.95 15.71
C LEU A 243 8.63 -4.28 15.94
N VAL A 244 8.77 -3.03 15.49
CA VAL A 244 10.01 -2.26 15.66
C VAL A 244 10.41 -2.12 17.13
N THR A 245 9.47 -2.16 18.09
CA THR A 245 9.77 -2.10 19.53
C THR A 245 10.35 -3.41 20.09
N LEU A 246 10.23 -4.49 19.34
CA LEU A 246 10.79 -5.80 19.69
C LEU A 246 12.18 -6.04 19.07
N ILE A 247 12.63 -5.13 18.20
CA ILE A 247 13.96 -5.18 17.58
C ILE A 247 14.95 -4.51 18.56
N PRO A 248 16.05 -5.19 18.94
CA PRO A 248 17.04 -4.68 19.88
C PRO A 248 17.81 -3.46 19.36
#